data_bf891393a02c9fd5311bb631023db327
#
_entry.id   bf891393a02c9fd5311bb631023db327
#
_cell.length_a   1.000
_cell.length_b   1.000
_cell.length_c   1.000
_cell.angle_alpha   90.00
_cell.angle_beta   90.00
_cell.angle_gamma   90.00
#
_symmetry.space_group_name_H-M   'P 1'
#
loop_
_entity.id
_entity.type
_entity.pdbx_description
1 polymer ?
#
loop_
_entity_poly.entity_id
_entity_poly.type
_entity_poly.pdbx_seq_one_letter_code
_entity_poly.pdbx_strand_id
1 'polypeptide(L)'
;MPDPKIVIGVTDCSKYANYSSWILAHGHNVEVVQLSAARNNLSDIKVCNGIVLTGGEDVHPRFYNRLDLYEYCYKDDVSEARDEFELRILEHTEANAVPVLGICRGLQIANAFFGGTLIPDIPRWGKFNHSKLPDDTDRYHTVQVDPDSWLHRITAQKEGRINSNHHQSADVIGNGLVASALSPDGIVEA
;
A
#
# COMPACT_ATOMS: atom_id res chain seq x y z
N MET A 1 -12.03 27.24 19.99
CA MET A 1 -11.26 26.10 20.53
C MET A 1 -10.22 25.77 19.48
N PRO A 2 -8.99 25.41 19.82
CA PRO A 2 -8.05 24.92 18.82
C PRO A 2 -8.63 23.67 18.16
N ASP A 3 -8.38 23.51 16.86
CA ASP A 3 -8.78 22.30 16.13
C ASP A 3 -8.19 21.06 16.81
N PRO A 4 -8.95 19.96 16.89
CA PRO A 4 -8.45 18.73 17.49
C PRO A 4 -7.23 18.25 16.71
N LYS A 5 -6.20 17.78 17.43
CA LYS A 5 -5.00 17.21 16.85
C LYS A 5 -5.35 15.88 16.15
N ILE A 6 -4.92 15.73 14.91
CA ILE A 6 -5.07 14.50 14.13
C ILE A 6 -3.81 13.67 14.28
N VAL A 7 -3.94 12.43 14.69
CA VAL A 7 -2.82 11.49 14.84
C VAL A 7 -2.87 10.48 13.69
N ILE A 8 -1.80 10.41 12.90
CA ILE A 8 -1.66 9.46 11.79
C ILE A 8 -0.60 8.42 12.14
N GLY A 9 -1.02 7.16 12.20
CA GLY A 9 -0.10 6.03 12.29
C GLY A 9 0.53 5.75 10.94
N VAL A 10 1.85 5.61 10.88
CA VAL A 10 2.58 5.31 9.65
C VAL A 10 3.43 4.07 9.88
N THR A 11 3.23 3.02 9.06
CA THR A 11 4.02 1.79 9.23
C THR A 11 5.47 2.01 8.83
N ASP A 12 6.37 1.31 9.54
CA ASP A 12 7.81 1.45 9.36
C ASP A 12 8.27 0.84 8.03
N CYS A 13 9.25 1.48 7.41
CA CYS A 13 9.94 1.00 6.21
C CYS A 13 11.27 1.73 6.04
N SER A 14 12.11 1.27 5.10
CA SER A 14 13.41 1.89 4.79
C SER A 14 13.30 3.38 4.39
N LYS A 15 12.15 3.81 3.85
CA LYS A 15 11.87 5.19 3.44
C LYS A 15 10.88 5.92 4.35
N TYR A 16 10.72 5.48 5.60
CA TYR A 16 9.77 6.05 6.55
C TYR A 16 9.79 7.58 6.63
N ALA A 17 10.99 8.18 6.62
CA ALA A 17 11.16 9.63 6.71
C ALA A 17 10.45 10.39 5.56
N ASN A 18 10.35 9.81 4.37
CA ASN A 18 9.67 10.44 3.23
C ASN A 18 8.16 10.53 3.51
N TYR A 19 7.56 9.46 4.02
CA TYR A 19 6.14 9.41 4.36
C TYR A 19 5.79 10.38 5.49
N SER A 20 6.54 10.32 6.59
CA SER A 20 6.30 11.20 7.74
C SER A 20 6.47 12.67 7.39
N SER A 21 7.52 13.03 6.64
CA SER A 21 7.76 14.40 6.18
C SER A 21 6.67 14.90 5.24
N TRP A 22 6.19 14.05 4.32
CA TRP A 22 5.09 14.39 3.41
C TRP A 22 3.80 14.69 4.18
N ILE A 23 3.43 13.86 5.15
CA ILE A 23 2.24 14.06 5.98
C ILE A 23 2.34 15.36 6.78
N LEU A 24 3.49 15.59 7.44
CA LEU A 24 3.71 16.79 8.26
C LEU A 24 3.76 18.08 7.44
N ALA A 25 4.25 18.03 6.20
CA ALA A 25 4.30 19.18 5.31
C ALA A 25 2.92 19.63 4.80
N HIS A 26 1.96 18.72 4.71
CA HIS A 26 0.63 18.98 4.13
C HIS A 26 -0.50 18.96 5.16
N GLY A 27 -0.23 18.51 6.38
CA GLY A 27 -1.21 18.43 7.46
C GLY A 27 -1.11 19.60 8.44
N HIS A 28 -2.21 20.33 8.65
CA HIS A 28 -2.32 21.29 9.74
C HIS A 28 -2.74 20.56 11.02
N ASN A 29 -2.04 20.80 12.13
CA ASN A 29 -2.31 20.18 13.44
C ASN A 29 -2.26 18.63 13.41
N VAL A 30 -1.30 18.05 12.66
CA VAL A 30 -1.10 16.60 12.53
C VAL A 30 0.10 16.15 13.35
N GLU A 31 -0.02 15.00 14.00
CA GLU A 31 1.07 14.23 14.60
C GLU A 31 1.23 12.90 13.87
N VAL A 32 2.47 12.44 13.74
CA VAL A 32 2.78 11.14 13.15
C VAL A 32 3.31 10.19 14.22
N VAL A 33 2.71 9.00 14.29
CA VAL A 33 3.16 7.88 15.15
C VAL A 33 3.74 6.80 14.26
N GLN A 34 5.01 6.44 14.48
CA GLN A 34 5.64 5.32 13.78
C GLN A 34 5.17 4.00 14.36
N LEU A 35 4.53 3.16 13.54
CA LEU A 35 4.10 1.80 13.87
C LEU A 35 5.11 0.80 13.29
N SER A 36 5.74 -0.02 14.13
CA SER A 36 6.85 -0.88 13.72
C SER A 36 6.78 -2.26 14.37
N ALA A 37 6.86 -3.30 13.55
CA ALA A 37 6.99 -4.68 14.03
C ALA A 37 8.24 -4.85 14.92
N ALA A 38 9.36 -4.22 14.54
CA ALA A 38 10.60 -4.29 15.30
C ALA A 38 10.50 -3.62 16.69
N ARG A 39 9.66 -2.59 16.83
CA ARG A 39 9.37 -1.94 18.12
C ARG A 39 8.26 -2.63 18.89
N ASN A 40 7.53 -3.52 18.25
CA ASN A 40 6.37 -4.22 18.81
C ASN A 40 5.35 -3.27 19.49
N ASN A 41 5.11 -2.12 18.85
CA ASN A 41 4.28 -1.04 19.41
C ASN A 41 2.87 -0.98 18.81
N LEU A 42 2.25 -2.12 18.53
CA LEU A 42 0.89 -2.20 17.98
C LEU A 42 -0.14 -1.46 18.84
N SER A 43 0.07 -1.39 20.18
CA SER A 43 -0.83 -0.66 21.09
C SER A 43 -1.02 0.81 20.73
N ASP A 44 -0.05 1.42 20.05
CA ASP A 44 -0.06 2.85 19.72
C ASP A 44 -1.09 3.17 18.61
N ILE A 45 -1.61 2.14 17.92
CA ILE A 45 -2.69 2.31 16.95
C ILE A 45 -3.96 2.92 17.56
N LYS A 46 -4.20 2.70 18.85
CA LYS A 46 -5.40 3.15 19.56
C LYS A 46 -5.58 4.67 19.61
N VAL A 47 -4.49 5.42 19.47
CA VAL A 47 -4.54 6.89 19.43
C VAL A 47 -4.59 7.45 18.02
N CYS A 48 -4.50 6.60 17.00
CA CYS A 48 -4.47 7.01 15.60
C CYS A 48 -5.87 7.28 15.04
N ASN A 49 -6.04 8.40 14.37
CA ASN A 49 -7.26 8.77 13.66
C ASN A 49 -7.27 8.29 12.21
N GLY A 50 -6.11 7.88 11.68
CA GLY A 50 -5.92 7.29 10.36
C GLY A 50 -4.59 6.58 10.28
N ILE A 51 -4.46 5.66 9.31
CA ILE A 51 -3.27 4.85 9.10
C ILE A 51 -2.76 5.00 7.69
N VAL A 52 -1.43 5.09 7.55
CA VAL A 52 -0.73 4.93 6.27
C VAL A 52 0.09 3.64 6.33
N LEU A 53 -0.28 2.67 5.50
CA LEU A 53 0.53 1.49 5.21
C LEU A 53 1.52 1.85 4.10
N THR A 54 2.80 1.77 4.39
CA THR A 54 3.87 2.24 3.50
C THR A 54 4.26 1.19 2.46
N GLY A 55 4.99 1.61 1.43
CA GLY A 55 5.67 0.72 0.49
C GLY A 55 6.81 -0.05 1.14
N GLY A 56 7.45 -0.93 0.36
CA GLY A 56 8.60 -1.71 0.83
C GLY A 56 8.66 -3.10 0.24
N GLU A 57 9.03 -4.05 1.06
CA GLU A 57 9.34 -5.45 0.77
C GLU A 57 8.15 -6.20 0.14
N ASP A 58 8.40 -7.37 -0.43
CA ASP A 58 7.35 -8.25 -0.95
C ASP A 58 6.46 -8.78 0.18
N VAL A 59 5.16 -8.88 -0.11
CA VAL A 59 4.21 -9.59 0.77
C VAL A 59 4.42 -11.09 0.61
N HIS A 60 4.62 -11.80 1.72
CA HIS A 60 4.83 -13.24 1.70
C HIS A 60 3.58 -13.98 1.21
N PRO A 61 3.70 -14.90 0.22
CA PRO A 61 2.56 -15.57 -0.42
C PRO A 61 1.65 -16.39 0.50
N ARG A 62 2.10 -16.75 1.68
CA ARG A 62 1.25 -17.44 2.66
C ARG A 62 0.04 -16.59 3.08
N PHE A 63 0.18 -15.26 3.06
CA PHE A 63 -0.87 -14.35 3.50
C PHE A 63 -1.98 -14.13 2.47
N TYR A 64 -1.76 -14.58 1.23
CA TYR A 64 -2.79 -14.63 0.19
C TYR A 64 -2.99 -16.05 -0.35
N ASN A 65 -2.64 -17.08 0.46
CA ASN A 65 -2.87 -18.52 0.20
C ASN A 65 -2.25 -19.05 -1.10
N ARG A 66 -1.10 -18.52 -1.51
CA ARG A 66 -0.39 -18.88 -2.75
C ARG A 66 1.08 -19.15 -2.49
N LEU A 67 1.38 -20.08 -1.54
CA LEU A 67 2.75 -20.50 -1.24
C LEU A 67 3.51 -21.03 -2.48
N ASP A 68 2.80 -21.56 -3.47
CA ASP A 68 3.32 -21.94 -4.77
C ASP A 68 4.03 -20.80 -5.51
N LEU A 69 3.70 -19.54 -5.21
CA LEU A 69 4.28 -18.35 -5.83
C LEU A 69 5.54 -17.81 -5.14
N TYR A 70 5.99 -18.43 -4.03
CA TYR A 70 7.15 -17.93 -3.28
C TYR A 70 8.45 -17.92 -4.10
N GLU A 71 8.57 -18.79 -5.10
CA GLU A 71 9.73 -18.81 -6.00
C GLU A 71 9.90 -17.55 -6.86
N TYR A 72 8.82 -16.77 -7.04
CA TYR A 72 8.79 -15.54 -7.83
C TYR A 72 8.99 -14.27 -7.00
N CYS A 73 8.94 -14.38 -5.68
CA CYS A 73 9.21 -13.26 -4.77
C CYS A 73 10.72 -13.00 -4.64
N TYR A 74 11.07 -11.77 -4.30
CA TYR A 74 12.44 -11.44 -3.91
C TYR A 74 12.70 -11.92 -2.48
N LYS A 75 13.19 -13.17 -2.36
CA LYS A 75 13.28 -13.91 -1.09
C LYS A 75 14.04 -13.18 0.02
N ASP A 76 15.04 -12.37 -0.36
CA ASP A 76 15.83 -11.56 0.58
C ASP A 76 15.12 -10.26 0.96
N ASP A 77 13.97 -9.98 0.35
CA ASP A 77 13.17 -8.78 0.53
C ASP A 77 11.72 -9.13 0.95
N VAL A 78 11.57 -10.07 1.88
CA VAL A 78 10.30 -10.50 2.48
C VAL A 78 10.39 -10.39 3.99
N SER A 79 9.38 -9.81 4.64
CA SER A 79 9.31 -9.69 6.09
C SER A 79 7.96 -10.17 6.63
N GLU A 80 7.88 -11.47 6.99
CA GLU A 80 6.66 -12.03 7.57
C GLU A 80 6.25 -11.34 8.88
N ALA A 81 7.22 -10.90 9.69
CA ALA A 81 6.93 -10.17 10.91
C ALA A 81 6.24 -8.82 10.64
N ARG A 82 6.62 -8.16 9.54
CA ARG A 82 5.95 -6.94 9.09
C ARG A 82 4.56 -7.24 8.52
N ASP A 83 4.43 -8.31 7.74
CA ASP A 83 3.13 -8.75 7.20
C ASP A 83 2.15 -9.02 8.34
N GLU A 84 2.52 -9.82 9.34
CA GLU A 84 1.68 -10.13 10.51
C GLU A 84 1.31 -8.87 11.30
N PHE A 85 2.26 -7.95 11.47
CA PHE A 85 2.02 -6.70 12.19
C PHE A 85 1.01 -5.81 11.43
N GLU A 86 1.15 -5.66 10.12
CA GLU A 86 0.26 -4.85 9.30
C GLU A 86 -1.13 -5.49 9.14
N LEU A 87 -1.24 -6.82 9.10
CA LEU A 87 -2.54 -7.51 9.14
C LEU A 87 -3.29 -7.22 10.44
N ARG A 88 -2.61 -7.20 11.58
CA ARG A 88 -3.22 -6.82 12.88
C ARG A 88 -3.63 -5.35 12.93
N ILE A 89 -2.91 -4.47 12.23
CA ILE A 89 -3.32 -3.07 12.03
C ILE A 89 -4.63 -3.05 11.25
N LEU A 90 -4.71 -3.78 10.14
CA LEU A 90 -5.93 -3.84 9.30
C LEU A 90 -7.12 -4.41 10.06
N GLU A 91 -6.95 -5.47 10.86
CA GLU A 91 -7.99 -6.00 11.76
C GLU A 91 -8.54 -4.90 12.69
N HIS A 92 -7.65 -4.12 13.31
CA HIS A 92 -8.06 -3.05 14.20
C HIS A 92 -8.79 -1.92 13.45
N THR A 93 -8.26 -1.52 12.28
CA THR A 93 -8.83 -0.41 11.51
C THR A 93 -10.21 -0.76 10.97
N GLU A 94 -10.42 -1.99 10.52
CA GLU A 94 -11.73 -2.46 10.07
C GLU A 94 -12.74 -2.51 11.24
N ALA A 95 -12.35 -3.09 12.37
CA ALA A 95 -13.21 -3.20 13.55
C ALA A 95 -13.62 -1.85 14.14
N ASN A 96 -12.83 -0.79 13.95
CA ASN A 96 -13.04 0.54 14.51
C ASN A 96 -13.34 1.62 13.47
N ALA A 97 -13.53 1.26 12.21
CA ALA A 97 -13.76 2.16 11.08
C ALA A 97 -12.70 3.30 10.97
N VAL A 98 -11.43 2.97 11.24
CA VAL A 98 -10.30 3.90 11.09
C VAL A 98 -9.89 3.95 9.61
N PRO A 99 -9.80 5.14 8.98
CA PRO A 99 -9.38 5.25 7.59
C PRO A 99 -7.95 4.73 7.37
N VAL A 100 -7.74 4.06 6.23
CA VAL A 100 -6.43 3.53 5.83
C VAL A 100 -6.07 4.03 4.44
N LEU A 101 -4.83 4.47 4.26
CA LEU A 101 -4.20 4.71 2.96
C LEU A 101 -3.08 3.67 2.78
N GLY A 102 -3.26 2.75 1.84
CA GLY A 102 -2.22 1.79 1.43
C GLY A 102 -1.44 2.31 0.23
N ILE A 103 -0.12 2.41 0.32
CA ILE A 103 0.75 2.88 -0.75
C ILE A 103 1.66 1.74 -1.21
N CYS A 104 1.62 1.39 -2.50
CA CYS A 104 2.40 0.32 -3.11
C CYS A 104 2.19 -1.01 -2.35
N ARG A 105 3.18 -1.50 -1.59
CA ARG A 105 3.03 -2.68 -0.72
C ARG A 105 1.83 -2.57 0.24
N GLY A 106 1.53 -1.36 0.75
CA GLY A 106 0.37 -1.12 1.60
C GLY A 106 -0.97 -1.44 0.93
N LEU A 107 -1.11 -1.20 -0.38
CA LEU A 107 -2.26 -1.66 -1.17
C LEU A 107 -2.27 -3.18 -1.28
N GLN A 108 -1.11 -3.80 -1.49
CA GLN A 108 -0.99 -5.24 -1.70
C GLN A 108 -1.36 -6.04 -0.44
N ILE A 109 -0.86 -5.65 0.74
CA ILE A 109 -1.20 -6.30 2.01
C ILE A 109 -2.67 -6.07 2.38
N ALA A 110 -3.24 -4.91 2.07
CA ALA A 110 -4.67 -4.66 2.24
C ALA A 110 -5.50 -5.57 1.32
N ASN A 111 -5.10 -5.72 0.05
CA ASN A 111 -5.77 -6.66 -0.86
C ASN A 111 -5.74 -8.10 -0.32
N ALA A 112 -4.59 -8.56 0.17
CA ALA A 112 -4.43 -9.89 0.78
C ALA A 112 -5.31 -10.05 2.04
N PHE A 113 -5.38 -9.03 2.90
CA PHE A 113 -6.22 -9.02 4.10
C PHE A 113 -7.71 -9.25 3.77
N PHE A 114 -8.21 -8.63 2.72
CA PHE A 114 -9.60 -8.81 2.25
C PHE A 114 -9.78 -10.07 1.38
N GLY A 115 -8.83 -10.99 1.35
CA GLY A 115 -8.92 -12.28 0.67
C GLY A 115 -8.59 -12.23 -0.82
N GLY A 116 -7.99 -11.16 -1.30
CA GLY A 116 -7.44 -11.07 -2.65
C GLY A 116 -6.12 -11.82 -2.81
N THR A 117 -5.63 -11.88 -4.05
CA THR A 117 -4.32 -12.46 -4.39
C THR A 117 -3.39 -11.43 -5.03
N LEU A 118 -2.11 -11.78 -5.16
CA LEU A 118 -1.12 -10.91 -5.79
C LEU A 118 -0.48 -11.59 -7.00
N ILE A 119 -0.10 -10.78 -7.99
CA ILE A 119 0.90 -11.08 -8.99
C ILE A 119 2.27 -10.91 -8.31
N PRO A 120 3.07 -11.98 -8.15
CA PRO A 120 4.33 -11.89 -7.42
C PRO A 120 5.47 -11.29 -8.25
N ASP A 121 5.35 -11.30 -9.58
CA ASP A 121 6.33 -10.73 -10.51
C ASP A 121 5.62 -10.34 -11.83
N ILE A 122 5.32 -9.07 -11.98
CA ILE A 122 4.53 -8.52 -13.09
C ILE A 122 5.09 -8.92 -14.48
N PRO A 123 6.40 -8.81 -14.78
CA PRO A 123 6.95 -9.22 -16.06
C PRO A 123 6.78 -10.72 -16.35
N ARG A 124 6.88 -11.59 -15.35
CA ARG A 124 6.68 -13.03 -15.53
C ARG A 124 5.23 -13.41 -15.81
N TRP A 125 4.29 -12.54 -15.47
CA TRP A 125 2.87 -12.66 -15.83
C TRP A 125 2.53 -12.08 -17.21
N GLY A 126 3.56 -11.76 -18.02
CA GLY A 126 3.38 -11.26 -19.39
C GLY A 126 2.90 -9.82 -19.49
N LYS A 127 3.08 -9.05 -18.42
CA LYS A 127 2.76 -7.63 -18.34
C LYS A 127 3.99 -6.76 -18.57
N PHE A 128 3.79 -5.44 -18.71
CA PHE A 128 4.92 -4.51 -18.81
C PHE A 128 5.74 -4.50 -17.52
N ASN A 129 6.99 -4.04 -17.61
CA ASN A 129 7.81 -3.88 -16.43
C ASN A 129 7.43 -2.56 -15.72
N HIS A 130 7.00 -2.67 -14.47
CA HIS A 130 6.61 -1.56 -13.59
C HIS A 130 7.71 -1.15 -12.61
N SER A 131 8.84 -1.87 -12.59
CA SER A 131 10.00 -1.54 -11.77
C SER A 131 10.75 -0.34 -12.34
N LYS A 132 11.68 0.21 -11.57
CA LYS A 132 12.61 1.27 -12.02
C LYS A 132 13.32 0.92 -13.33
N LEU A 133 13.82 1.95 -13.98
CA LEU A 133 14.70 1.82 -15.13
C LEU A 133 16.11 1.33 -14.67
N PRO A 134 16.95 0.81 -15.59
CA PRO A 134 18.29 0.31 -15.24
C PRO A 134 19.24 1.36 -14.64
N ASP A 135 18.96 2.64 -14.83
CA ASP A 135 19.71 3.77 -14.26
C ASP A 135 19.16 4.22 -12.89
N ASP A 136 18.31 3.40 -12.25
CA ASP A 136 17.67 3.64 -10.95
C ASP A 136 16.67 4.81 -10.93
N THR A 137 16.30 5.36 -12.09
CA THR A 137 15.23 6.35 -12.18
C THR A 137 13.85 5.68 -12.23
N ASP A 138 12.83 6.40 -11.77
CA ASP A 138 11.45 5.89 -11.81
C ASP A 138 10.98 5.71 -13.26
N ARG A 139 10.25 4.62 -13.49
CA ARG A 139 9.46 4.44 -14.70
C ARG A 139 8.19 5.29 -14.62
N TYR A 140 7.67 5.70 -15.76
CA TYR A 140 6.40 6.43 -15.84
C TYR A 140 5.48 5.76 -16.84
N HIS A 141 4.20 5.64 -16.47
CA HIS A 141 3.13 5.20 -17.38
C HIS A 141 1.82 5.94 -17.08
N THR A 142 0.85 5.78 -17.95
CA THR A 142 -0.50 6.30 -17.75
C THR A 142 -1.35 5.35 -16.94
N VAL A 143 -2.39 5.89 -16.31
CA VAL A 143 -3.45 5.12 -15.66
C VAL A 143 -4.80 5.64 -16.10
N GLN A 144 -5.77 4.74 -16.21
CA GLN A 144 -7.19 5.08 -16.42
C GLN A 144 -7.89 4.99 -15.08
N VAL A 145 -8.58 6.04 -14.69
CA VAL A 145 -9.29 6.15 -13.41
C VAL A 145 -10.77 5.89 -13.63
N ASP A 146 -11.34 4.99 -12.83
CA ASP A 146 -12.77 4.72 -12.83
C ASP A 146 -13.54 5.99 -12.41
N PRO A 147 -14.44 6.53 -13.28
CA PRO A 147 -15.19 7.75 -13.00
C PRO A 147 -16.13 7.65 -11.80
N ASP A 148 -16.52 6.45 -11.40
CA ASP A 148 -17.40 6.21 -10.26
C ASP A 148 -16.62 6.01 -8.94
N SER A 149 -15.27 5.97 -9.01
CA SER A 149 -14.39 5.73 -7.87
C SER A 149 -14.21 6.93 -6.95
N TRP A 150 -13.78 6.67 -5.71
CA TRP A 150 -13.30 7.69 -4.78
C TRP A 150 -12.09 8.43 -5.33
N LEU A 151 -11.18 7.75 -6.01
CA LEU A 151 -10.00 8.36 -6.61
C LEU A 151 -10.40 9.46 -7.60
N HIS A 152 -11.39 9.19 -8.45
CA HIS A 152 -11.91 10.20 -9.37
C HIS A 152 -12.54 11.40 -8.63
N ARG A 153 -13.28 11.15 -7.55
CA ARG A 153 -13.89 12.24 -6.75
C ARG A 153 -12.85 13.14 -6.10
N ILE A 154 -11.70 12.59 -5.68
CA ILE A 154 -10.61 13.35 -5.06
C ILE A 154 -9.80 14.11 -6.11
N THR A 155 -9.47 13.47 -7.23
CA THR A 155 -8.54 14.01 -8.23
C THR A 155 -9.23 14.80 -9.35
N ALA A 156 -10.51 14.55 -9.61
CA ALA A 156 -11.27 14.99 -10.77
C ALA A 156 -10.64 14.58 -12.12
N GLN A 157 -9.76 13.57 -12.11
CA GLN A 157 -9.06 13.09 -13.30
C GLN A 157 -9.63 11.75 -13.76
N LYS A 158 -9.77 11.56 -15.07
CA LYS A 158 -10.15 10.29 -15.70
C LYS A 158 -8.94 9.48 -16.16
N GLU A 159 -7.82 10.16 -16.28
CA GLU A 159 -6.53 9.58 -16.59
C GLU A 159 -5.42 10.35 -15.89
N GLY A 160 -4.28 9.73 -15.69
CA GLY A 160 -3.13 10.36 -15.10
C GLY A 160 -1.83 9.74 -15.60
N ARG A 161 -0.72 10.45 -15.38
CA ARG A 161 0.62 9.89 -15.54
C ARG A 161 1.24 9.74 -14.17
N ILE A 162 1.63 8.52 -13.82
CA ILE A 162 2.22 8.19 -12.52
C ILE A 162 3.66 7.68 -12.68
N ASN A 163 4.46 7.83 -11.64
CA ASN A 163 5.71 7.11 -11.50
C ASN A 163 5.44 5.69 -11.00
N SER A 164 6.28 4.75 -11.39
CA SER A 164 6.14 3.33 -11.09
C SER A 164 7.47 2.75 -10.66
N ASN A 165 7.45 2.04 -9.54
CA ASN A 165 8.59 1.32 -9.00
C ASN A 165 8.11 0.14 -8.14
N HIS A 166 7.49 -0.85 -8.79
CA HIS A 166 7.04 -2.08 -8.14
C HIS A 166 7.12 -3.25 -9.13
N HIS A 167 7.24 -4.47 -8.61
CA HIS A 167 7.20 -5.69 -9.41
C HIS A 167 6.07 -6.63 -9.00
N GLN A 168 5.42 -6.37 -7.85
CA GLN A 168 4.19 -7.04 -7.43
C GLN A 168 2.98 -6.14 -7.63
N SER A 169 1.79 -6.73 -7.79
CA SER A 169 0.50 -6.02 -7.88
C SER A 169 -0.64 -6.87 -7.33
N ALA A 170 -1.79 -6.25 -7.07
CA ALA A 170 -3.03 -6.98 -6.86
C ALA A 170 -3.41 -7.76 -8.14
N ASP A 171 -3.90 -9.00 -7.95
CA ASP A 171 -4.39 -9.90 -9.00
C ASP A 171 -5.91 -10.06 -8.86
N VAL A 172 -6.36 -10.97 -8.02
CA VAL A 172 -7.76 -11.04 -7.61
C VAL A 172 -8.01 -9.98 -6.53
N ILE A 173 -9.00 -9.14 -6.77
CA ILE A 173 -9.35 -8.07 -5.82
C ILE A 173 -10.07 -8.66 -4.62
N GLY A 174 -9.68 -8.23 -3.42
CA GLY A 174 -10.26 -8.67 -2.16
C GLY A 174 -11.72 -8.24 -1.98
N ASN A 175 -12.42 -8.95 -1.11
CA ASN A 175 -13.84 -8.72 -0.86
C ASN A 175 -14.12 -7.29 -0.37
N GLY A 176 -15.05 -6.60 -1.01
CA GLY A 176 -15.42 -5.23 -0.66
C GLY A 176 -14.47 -4.15 -1.21
N LEU A 177 -13.37 -4.53 -1.85
CA LEU A 177 -12.48 -3.61 -2.55
C LEU A 177 -12.92 -3.43 -4.02
N VAL A 178 -12.55 -2.30 -4.61
CA VAL A 178 -12.84 -1.96 -6.00
C VAL A 178 -11.56 -1.39 -6.63
N ALA A 179 -11.17 -1.89 -7.80
CA ALA A 179 -10.09 -1.31 -8.56
C ALA A 179 -10.50 0.07 -9.09
N SER A 180 -9.83 1.11 -8.62
CA SER A 180 -10.13 2.51 -8.95
C SER A 180 -9.28 3.06 -10.08
N ALA A 181 -8.12 2.46 -10.36
CA ALA A 181 -7.27 2.82 -11.49
C ALA A 181 -6.52 1.61 -12.04
N LEU A 182 -6.39 1.56 -13.36
CA LEU A 182 -5.68 0.51 -14.08
C LEU A 182 -4.64 1.12 -15.03
N SER A 183 -3.50 0.46 -15.14
CA SER A 183 -2.52 0.73 -16.20
C SER A 183 -2.98 0.18 -17.55
N PRO A 184 -2.36 0.56 -18.69
CA PRO A 184 -2.74 0.08 -20.01
C PRO A 184 -2.64 -1.44 -20.22
N ASP A 185 -1.80 -2.11 -19.46
CA ASP A 185 -1.66 -3.58 -19.46
C ASP A 185 -2.54 -4.27 -18.40
N GLY A 186 -3.41 -3.50 -17.73
CA GLY A 186 -4.43 -4.00 -16.83
C GLY A 186 -3.91 -4.29 -15.41
N ILE A 187 -2.77 -3.73 -15.02
CA ILE A 187 -2.29 -3.80 -13.64
C ILE A 187 -3.08 -2.82 -12.77
N VAL A 188 -3.45 -3.27 -11.57
CA VAL A 188 -4.17 -2.45 -10.60
C VAL A 188 -3.21 -1.48 -9.93
N GLU A 189 -3.49 -0.18 -10.04
CA GLU A 189 -2.69 0.92 -9.50
C GLU A 189 -3.37 1.63 -8.32
N ALA A 190 -4.68 1.50 -8.22
CA ALA A 190 -5.46 1.98 -7.08
C ALA A 190 -6.79 1.22 -6.95
#